data_a6dc7a8c993cd5152edf9d1a7a30e0b8
#
_entry.id   a6dc7a8c993cd5152edf9d1a7a30e0b8
#
_cell.length_a   1.000
_cell.length_b   1.000
_cell.length_c   1.000
_cell.angle_alpha   90.00
_cell.angle_beta   90.00
_cell.angle_gamma   90.00
#
_symmetry.space_group_name_H-M   'P 1'
#
loop_
_entity.id
_entity.type
_entity.pdbx_description
1 polymer ?
#
loop_
_entity_poly.entity_id
_entity_poly.type
_entity_poly.pdbx_seq_one_letter_code
_entity_poly.pdbx_strand_id
1 'polypeptide(L)'
;MISFFKNKEKEKDTVNNDKSYSNIAALLIHVAKIDENYEDKEKEIIKKTLIELGASSSNIDKLILDASVIEKNSNQILNFTREVKNAPESDKIRIIESLWKIIYSDDNADMYETNLMRRLAGLLYIDAKTMGDLKEKVKKELSR
;
A
#
# COMPACT_ATOMS: atom_id res chain seq x y z
N MET A 1 -13.70 -34.43 -6.49
CA MET A 1 -14.59 -33.62 -5.63
C MET A 1 -13.83 -32.67 -4.74
N ILE A 2 -12.82 -33.12 -4.04
CA ILE A 2 -12.00 -32.26 -3.19
C ILE A 2 -11.32 -31.16 -4.01
N SER A 3 -10.84 -31.48 -5.21
CA SER A 3 -10.22 -30.53 -6.11
C SER A 3 -11.19 -29.44 -6.62
N PHE A 4 -12.47 -29.78 -6.75
CA PHE A 4 -13.51 -28.83 -7.16
C PHE A 4 -13.73 -27.77 -6.10
N PHE A 5 -13.81 -28.18 -4.82
CA PHE A 5 -13.96 -27.25 -3.72
C PHE A 5 -12.72 -26.34 -3.54
N LYS A 6 -11.53 -26.89 -3.72
CA LYS A 6 -10.28 -26.12 -3.68
C LYS A 6 -10.24 -25.04 -4.77
N ASN A 7 -10.71 -25.39 -5.98
CA ASN A 7 -10.73 -24.43 -7.08
C ASN A 7 -11.73 -23.31 -6.83
N LYS A 8 -12.87 -23.62 -6.22
CA LYS A 8 -13.89 -22.63 -5.88
C LYS A 8 -13.41 -21.70 -4.79
N GLU A 9 -12.70 -22.22 -3.79
CA GLU A 9 -12.07 -21.41 -2.75
C GLU A 9 -10.98 -20.52 -3.32
N LYS A 10 -10.18 -21.03 -4.25
CA LYS A 10 -9.13 -20.24 -4.93
C LYS A 10 -9.72 -19.08 -5.74
N GLU A 11 -10.81 -19.32 -6.44
CA GLU A 11 -11.51 -18.26 -7.19
C GLU A 11 -12.07 -17.19 -6.26
N LYS A 12 -12.65 -17.61 -5.14
CA LYS A 12 -13.19 -16.72 -4.12
C LYS A 12 -12.08 -15.89 -3.47
N ASP A 13 -10.97 -16.54 -3.14
CA ASP A 13 -9.79 -15.88 -2.57
C ASP A 13 -9.17 -14.89 -3.55
N THR A 14 -9.12 -15.23 -4.84
CA THR A 14 -8.59 -14.37 -5.88
C THR A 14 -9.42 -13.10 -6.04
N VAL A 15 -10.75 -13.21 -6.03
CA VAL A 15 -11.67 -12.07 -6.13
C VAL A 15 -11.52 -11.17 -4.90
N ASN A 16 -11.46 -11.76 -3.70
CA ASN A 16 -11.25 -11.01 -2.45
C ASN A 16 -9.88 -10.34 -2.43
N ASN A 17 -8.85 -11.02 -2.93
CA ASN A 17 -7.49 -10.48 -3.00
C ASN A 17 -7.40 -9.30 -3.95
N ASP A 18 -8.06 -9.35 -5.11
CA ASP A 18 -8.07 -8.23 -6.06
C ASP A 18 -8.70 -6.99 -5.43
N LYS A 19 -9.80 -7.17 -4.68
CA LYS A 19 -10.44 -6.06 -3.97
C LYS A 19 -9.53 -5.49 -2.87
N SER A 20 -8.87 -6.37 -2.12
CA SER A 20 -7.91 -5.96 -1.10
C SER A 20 -6.75 -5.20 -1.70
N TYR A 21 -6.22 -5.68 -2.82
CA TYR A 21 -5.12 -5.00 -3.52
C TYR A 21 -5.54 -3.63 -4.04
N SER A 22 -6.77 -3.49 -4.52
CA SER A 22 -7.29 -2.20 -4.97
C SER A 22 -7.37 -1.20 -3.83
N ASN A 23 -7.78 -1.64 -2.64
CA ASN A 23 -7.83 -0.77 -1.45
C ASN A 23 -6.43 -0.40 -0.96
N ILE A 24 -5.51 -1.35 -0.97
CA ILE A 24 -4.10 -1.09 -0.63
C ILE A 24 -3.51 -0.08 -1.59
N ALA A 25 -3.73 -0.29 -2.89
CA ALA A 25 -3.25 0.65 -3.91
C ALA A 25 -3.87 2.03 -3.72
N ALA A 26 -5.16 2.10 -3.38
CA ALA A 26 -5.83 3.38 -3.13
C ALA A 26 -5.19 4.12 -1.96
N LEU A 27 -4.78 3.42 -0.91
CA LEU A 27 -4.06 4.02 0.21
C LEU A 27 -2.71 4.61 -0.24
N LEU A 28 -1.95 3.84 -1.01
CA LEU A 28 -0.65 4.28 -1.51
C LEU A 28 -0.80 5.49 -2.44
N ILE A 29 -1.79 5.48 -3.31
CA ILE A 29 -2.09 6.60 -4.21
C ILE A 29 -2.49 7.84 -3.39
N HIS A 30 -3.32 7.65 -2.37
CA HIS A 30 -3.78 8.75 -1.52
C HIS A 30 -2.61 9.47 -0.84
N VAL A 31 -1.68 8.71 -0.29
CA VAL A 31 -0.48 9.29 0.35
C VAL A 31 0.37 10.03 -0.68
N ALA A 32 0.57 9.45 -1.86
CA ALA A 32 1.34 10.09 -2.93
C ALA A 32 0.70 11.42 -3.37
N LYS A 33 -0.63 11.47 -3.45
CA LYS A 33 -1.37 12.68 -3.82
C LYS A 33 -1.30 13.77 -2.75
N ILE A 34 -1.35 13.40 -1.49
CA ILE A 34 -1.21 14.36 -0.38
C ILE A 34 0.11 15.10 -0.50
N ASP A 35 1.15 14.39 -0.91
CA ASP A 35 2.49 14.94 -1.09
C ASP A 35 2.67 15.61 -2.47
N GLU A 36 1.63 15.66 -3.28
CA GLU A 36 1.66 16.17 -4.66
C GLU A 36 2.70 15.46 -5.56
N ASN A 37 3.03 14.23 -5.20
CA ASN A 37 4.09 13.42 -5.83
C ASN A 37 3.56 12.17 -6.50
N TYR A 38 2.37 12.22 -7.09
CA TYR A 38 1.86 11.05 -7.79
C TYR A 38 2.30 11.07 -9.25
N GLU A 39 3.58 10.86 -9.46
CA GLU A 39 4.22 10.81 -10.78
C GLU A 39 4.57 9.35 -11.14
N ASP A 40 5.19 9.16 -12.29
CA ASP A 40 5.52 7.81 -12.80
C ASP A 40 6.40 7.02 -11.82
N LYS A 41 7.32 7.70 -11.15
CA LYS A 41 8.22 7.09 -10.16
C LYS A 41 7.44 6.47 -9.01
N GLU A 42 6.45 7.17 -8.47
CA GLU A 42 5.62 6.71 -7.37
C GLU A 42 4.68 5.61 -7.84
N LYS A 43 4.16 5.70 -9.06
CA LYS A 43 3.35 4.64 -9.65
C LYS A 43 4.13 3.34 -9.77
N GLU A 44 5.40 3.40 -10.14
CA GLU A 44 6.27 2.21 -10.21
C GLU A 44 6.49 1.59 -8.83
N ILE A 45 6.66 2.41 -7.80
CA ILE A 45 6.79 1.92 -6.42
C ILE A 45 5.50 1.17 -6.03
N ILE A 46 4.35 1.74 -6.34
CA ILE A 46 3.05 1.14 -6.02
C ILE A 46 2.87 -0.20 -6.76
N LYS A 47 3.16 -0.23 -8.05
CA LYS A 47 3.06 -1.46 -8.86
C LYS A 47 3.95 -2.56 -8.30
N LYS A 48 5.21 -2.24 -8.02
CA LYS A 48 6.18 -3.20 -7.48
C LYS A 48 5.70 -3.75 -6.14
N THR A 49 5.19 -2.90 -5.27
CA THR A 49 4.66 -3.31 -3.96
C THR A 49 3.51 -4.29 -4.12
N LEU A 50 2.55 -3.99 -4.98
CA LEU A 50 1.40 -4.85 -5.20
C LEU A 50 1.82 -6.22 -5.74
N ILE A 51 2.79 -6.27 -6.64
CA ILE A 51 3.34 -7.51 -7.18
C ILE A 51 4.03 -8.31 -6.08
N GLU A 52 4.81 -7.66 -5.22
CA GLU A 52 5.45 -8.30 -4.07
C GLU A 52 4.44 -8.87 -3.09
N LEU A 53 3.27 -8.23 -2.96
CA LEU A 53 2.19 -8.72 -2.11
C LEU A 53 1.41 -9.88 -2.72
N GLY A 54 1.60 -10.14 -4.01
CA GLY A 54 0.97 -11.28 -4.68
C GLY A 54 0.04 -10.92 -5.83
N ALA A 55 -0.10 -9.65 -6.18
CA ALA A 55 -0.95 -9.24 -7.30
C ALA A 55 -0.34 -9.70 -8.63
N SER A 56 -1.22 -10.03 -9.57
CA SER A 56 -0.79 -10.47 -10.90
C SER A 56 -0.24 -9.31 -11.71
N SER A 57 0.97 -9.46 -12.27
CA SER A 57 1.58 -8.44 -13.11
C SER A 57 0.77 -8.18 -14.38
N SER A 58 0.01 -9.17 -14.85
CA SER A 58 -0.84 -9.00 -16.04
C SER A 58 -2.05 -8.09 -15.79
N ASN A 59 -2.50 -7.98 -14.52
CA ASN A 59 -3.65 -7.16 -14.15
C ASN A 59 -3.28 -5.88 -13.42
N ILE A 60 -1.99 -5.60 -13.27
CA ILE A 60 -1.54 -4.51 -12.40
C ILE A 60 -2.04 -3.14 -12.88
N ASP A 61 -2.04 -2.89 -14.17
CA ASP A 61 -2.49 -1.61 -14.71
C ASP A 61 -3.98 -1.40 -14.46
N LYS A 62 -4.80 -2.44 -14.61
CA LYS A 62 -6.21 -2.39 -14.29
C LYS A 62 -6.44 -2.14 -12.81
N LEU A 63 -5.66 -2.81 -11.96
CA LEU A 63 -5.71 -2.63 -10.51
C LEU A 63 -5.45 -1.19 -10.11
N ILE A 64 -4.45 -0.56 -10.71
CA ILE A 64 -4.09 0.82 -10.45
C ILE A 64 -5.22 1.77 -10.91
N LEU A 65 -5.83 1.49 -12.06
CA LEU A 65 -6.96 2.29 -12.55
C LEU A 65 -8.15 2.19 -11.59
N ASP A 66 -8.50 0.98 -11.17
CA ASP A 66 -9.59 0.75 -10.22
C ASP A 66 -9.31 1.46 -8.89
N ALA A 67 -8.08 1.36 -8.42
CA ALA A 67 -7.65 2.01 -7.18
C ALA A 67 -7.72 3.54 -7.28
N SER A 68 -7.38 4.09 -8.43
CA SER A 68 -7.45 5.53 -8.66
C SER A 68 -8.90 6.03 -8.58
N VAL A 69 -9.85 5.26 -9.10
CA VAL A 69 -11.28 5.59 -9.01
C VAL A 69 -11.75 5.52 -7.56
N ILE A 70 -11.37 4.48 -6.83
CA ILE A 70 -11.71 4.30 -5.40
C ILE A 70 -11.18 5.48 -4.59
N GLU A 71 -9.92 5.85 -4.78
CA GLU A 71 -9.28 6.95 -4.06
C GLU A 71 -9.96 8.29 -4.37
N LYS A 72 -10.27 8.54 -5.64
CA LYS A 72 -10.89 9.76 -6.09
C LYS A 72 -12.30 9.97 -5.50
N ASN A 73 -13.03 8.87 -5.31
CA ASN A 73 -14.40 8.89 -4.80
C ASN A 73 -14.50 8.81 -3.30
N SER A 74 -13.38 8.75 -2.58
CA SER A 74 -13.36 8.65 -1.13
C SER A 74 -12.61 9.82 -0.52
N ASN A 75 -13.19 10.40 0.53
CA ASN A 75 -12.60 11.52 1.25
C ASN A 75 -11.95 11.12 2.56
N GLN A 76 -11.99 9.82 2.91
CA GLN A 76 -11.51 9.36 4.21
C GLN A 76 -10.48 8.25 4.07
N ILE A 77 -9.32 8.48 4.65
CA ILE A 77 -8.24 7.49 4.69
C ILE A 77 -8.67 6.19 5.37
N LEU A 78 -9.63 6.27 6.30
CA LEU A 78 -10.18 5.10 7.01
C LEU A 78 -10.76 4.05 6.06
N ASN A 79 -11.28 4.49 4.92
CA ASN A 79 -11.84 3.58 3.92
C ASN A 79 -10.77 2.66 3.32
N PHE A 80 -9.52 3.14 3.27
CA PHE A 80 -8.41 2.39 2.68
C PHE A 80 -7.65 1.57 3.71
N THR A 81 -7.62 2.01 4.97
CA THR A 81 -6.82 1.35 6.01
C THR A 81 -7.48 0.07 6.54
N ARG A 82 -8.79 -0.08 6.35
CA ARG A 82 -9.53 -1.24 6.86
C ARG A 82 -8.94 -2.57 6.39
N GLU A 83 -8.64 -2.67 5.10
CA GLU A 83 -8.07 -3.90 4.53
C GLU A 83 -6.66 -4.15 5.03
N VAL A 84 -5.85 -3.11 5.10
CA VAL A 84 -4.46 -3.20 5.55
C VAL A 84 -4.39 -3.59 7.02
N LYS A 85 -5.28 -3.06 7.82
CA LYS A 85 -5.35 -3.33 9.26
C LYS A 85 -5.44 -4.83 9.57
N ASN A 86 -6.16 -5.57 8.72
CA ASN A 86 -6.38 -7.00 8.90
C ASN A 86 -5.42 -7.88 8.10
N ALA A 87 -4.47 -7.27 7.39
CA ALA A 87 -3.50 -8.02 6.60
C ALA A 87 -2.46 -8.71 7.49
N PRO A 88 -1.82 -9.79 6.99
CA PRO A 88 -0.70 -10.39 7.72
C PRO A 88 0.39 -9.38 8.02
N GLU A 89 1.11 -9.59 9.11
CA GLU A 89 2.16 -8.66 9.57
C GLU A 89 3.21 -8.40 8.50
N SER A 90 3.64 -9.44 7.78
CA SER A 90 4.63 -9.29 6.71
C SER A 90 4.12 -8.37 5.59
N ASP A 91 2.84 -8.44 5.28
CA ASP A 91 2.23 -7.58 4.26
C ASP A 91 2.13 -6.13 4.74
N LYS A 92 1.74 -5.93 6.00
CA LYS A 92 1.72 -4.60 6.61
C LYS A 92 3.09 -3.93 6.55
N ILE A 93 4.13 -4.69 6.87
CA ILE A 93 5.51 -4.18 6.84
C ILE A 93 5.89 -3.73 5.43
N ARG A 94 5.55 -4.52 4.41
CA ARG A 94 5.81 -4.15 3.01
C ARG A 94 5.06 -2.88 2.61
N ILE A 95 3.82 -2.75 3.03
CA ILE A 95 2.99 -1.59 2.73
C ILE A 95 3.57 -0.33 3.39
N ILE A 96 3.92 -0.40 4.66
CA ILE A 96 4.53 0.72 5.39
C ILE A 96 5.87 1.10 4.77
N GLU A 97 6.69 0.12 4.41
CA GLU A 97 7.95 0.37 3.73
C GLU A 97 7.75 1.12 2.42
N SER A 98 6.74 0.73 1.64
CA SER A 98 6.39 1.41 0.39
C SER A 98 5.92 2.83 0.61
N LEU A 99 5.13 3.07 1.67
CA LEU A 99 4.70 4.41 2.03
C LEU A 99 5.89 5.31 2.33
N TRP A 100 6.88 4.81 3.06
CA TRP A 100 8.12 5.56 3.30
C TRP A 100 8.89 5.82 2.02
N LYS A 101 8.93 4.86 1.10
CA LYS A 101 9.59 5.03 -0.21
C LYS A 101 8.92 6.14 -1.03
N ILE A 102 7.60 6.19 -1.01
CA ILE A 102 6.84 7.23 -1.68
C ILE A 102 7.15 8.60 -1.07
N ILE A 103 7.13 8.69 0.26
CA ILE A 103 7.39 9.94 0.99
C ILE A 103 8.80 10.46 0.69
N TYR A 104 9.79 9.58 0.67
CA TYR A 104 11.18 9.97 0.46
C TYR A 104 11.61 9.97 -1.01
N SER A 105 10.68 9.75 -1.95
CA SER A 105 11.03 9.67 -3.38
C SER A 105 11.54 10.99 -3.94
N ASP A 106 11.20 12.11 -3.34
CA ASP A 106 11.62 13.44 -3.75
C ASP A 106 12.63 14.10 -2.79
N ASP A 107 13.22 13.34 -1.89
CA ASP A 107 14.22 13.79 -0.90
C ASP A 107 13.69 14.78 0.15
N ASN A 108 12.39 15.08 0.17
CA ASN A 108 11.81 16.10 1.05
C ASN A 108 10.64 15.58 1.88
N ALA A 109 10.93 14.69 2.83
CA ALA A 109 9.91 14.30 3.80
C ALA A 109 9.79 15.40 4.84
N ASP A 110 8.69 16.13 4.84
CA ASP A 110 8.46 17.19 5.81
C ASP A 110 7.75 16.68 7.07
N MET A 111 7.51 17.57 8.02
CA MET A 111 6.90 17.24 9.30
C MET A 111 5.45 16.76 9.14
N TYR A 112 4.76 17.24 8.14
CA TYR A 112 3.38 16.87 7.84
C TYR A 112 3.28 15.39 7.44
N GLU A 113 4.18 14.94 6.58
CA GLU A 113 4.23 13.54 6.13
C GLU A 113 4.57 12.62 7.30
N THR A 114 5.46 13.03 8.19
CA THR A 114 5.80 12.29 9.40
C THR A 114 4.58 12.13 10.30
N ASN A 115 3.77 13.19 10.44
CA ASN A 115 2.54 13.15 11.23
C ASN A 115 1.51 12.22 10.59
N LEU A 116 1.40 12.22 9.27
CA LEU A 116 0.54 11.30 8.54
C LEU A 116 0.94 9.85 8.81
N MET A 117 2.23 9.55 8.74
CA MET A 117 2.74 8.20 9.01
C MET A 117 2.49 7.77 10.45
N ARG A 118 2.61 8.69 11.40
CA ARG A 118 2.31 8.41 12.81
C ARG A 118 0.83 8.05 12.98
N ARG A 119 -0.05 8.77 12.30
CA ARG A 119 -1.48 8.49 12.31
C ARG A 119 -1.78 7.12 11.69
N LEU A 120 -1.13 6.81 10.58
CA LEU A 120 -1.28 5.50 9.93
C LEU A 120 -0.81 4.36 10.82
N ALA A 121 0.29 4.55 11.56
CA ALA A 121 0.76 3.56 12.51
C ALA A 121 -0.33 3.17 13.51
N GLY A 122 -1.04 4.16 14.04
CA GLY A 122 -2.17 3.92 14.94
C GLY A 122 -3.31 3.19 14.26
N LEU A 123 -3.66 3.60 13.05
CA LEU A 123 -4.78 3.00 12.30
C LEU A 123 -4.49 1.56 11.87
N LEU A 124 -3.23 1.23 11.61
CA LEU A 124 -2.82 -0.08 11.10
C LEU A 124 -2.30 -1.01 12.21
N TYR A 125 -2.29 -0.54 13.45
CA TYR A 125 -1.77 -1.29 14.61
C TYR A 125 -0.30 -1.68 14.44
N ILE A 126 0.50 -0.73 13.96
CA ILE A 126 1.95 -0.89 13.85
C ILE A 126 2.60 -0.08 14.96
N ASP A 127 3.54 -0.69 15.70
CA ASP A 127 4.19 0.01 16.80
C ASP A 127 5.20 1.05 16.29
N ALA A 128 5.50 2.02 17.17
CA ALA A 128 6.37 3.15 16.83
C ALA A 128 7.79 2.70 16.45
N LYS A 129 8.27 1.65 17.12
CA LYS A 129 9.60 1.11 16.85
C LYS A 129 9.69 0.54 15.42
N THR A 130 8.71 -0.26 15.03
CA THR A 130 8.66 -0.83 13.69
C THR A 130 8.56 0.27 12.64
N MET A 131 7.74 1.29 12.88
CA MET A 131 7.63 2.43 11.97
C MET A 131 8.96 3.14 11.81
N GLY A 132 9.66 3.42 12.89
CA GLY A 132 10.95 4.09 12.89
C GLY A 132 12.04 3.26 12.22
N ASP A 133 12.06 1.96 12.48
CA ASP A 133 13.04 1.04 11.88
C ASP A 133 12.87 0.98 10.35
N LEU A 134 11.63 0.92 9.87
CA LEU A 134 11.34 0.90 8.44
C LEU A 134 11.69 2.23 7.78
N LYS A 135 11.44 3.34 8.46
CA LYS A 135 11.83 4.67 8.00
C LYS A 135 13.33 4.75 7.77
N GLU A 136 14.11 4.32 8.75
CA GLU A 136 15.58 4.35 8.67
C GLU A 136 16.10 3.41 7.58
N LYS A 137 15.49 2.24 7.44
CA LYS A 137 15.84 1.29 6.39
C LYS A 137 15.66 1.92 4.99
N VAL A 138 14.52 2.55 4.76
CA VAL A 138 14.21 3.19 3.48
C VAL A 138 15.16 4.35 3.21
N LYS A 139 15.43 5.19 4.22
CA LYS A 139 16.37 6.30 4.07
C LYS A 139 17.76 5.81 3.65
N LYS A 140 18.23 4.71 4.23
CA LYS A 140 19.52 4.12 3.88
C LYS A 140 19.51 3.59 2.45
N GLU A 141 18.46 2.92 2.05
CA GLU A 141 18.34 2.38 0.69
C GLU A 141 18.36 3.49 -0.36
N LEU A 142 17.68 4.61 -0.10
CA LEU A 142 17.57 5.71 -1.05
C LEU A 142 18.83 6.59 -1.09
N SER A 143 19.65 6.54 -0.05
CA SER A 143 20.88 7.34 -0.01
C SER A 143 22.07 6.67 -0.69
N ARG A 144 21.89 5.45 -1.20
CA ARG A 144 22.95 4.71 -1.91
C ARG A 144 23.09 5.12 -3.37
#